data_ccdc8a8a7f33765b8023144c86eeb4a6
#
_entry.id   ccdc8a8a7f33765b8023144c86eeb4a6
#
_cell.length_a   1.000
_cell.length_b   1.000
_cell.length_c   1.000
_cell.angle_alpha   90.00
_cell.angle_beta   90.00
_cell.angle_gamma   90.00
#
_symmetry.space_group_name_H-M   'P 1'
#
loop_
_entity.id
_entity.type
_entity.pdbx_description
1 polymer ?
#
loop_
_entity_poly.entity_id
_entity_poly.type
_entity_poly.pdbx_seq_one_letter_code
_entity_poly.pdbx_strand_id
1 'polypeptide(L)'
;MFDHQEELDQYLENIEALIKNKQYARLRDLFLPMEPADIALLLEEAGEEEMPLLYRLLPKELAAEVFVELESDSQEMLINGFSNTELKEVLDELYLDDAVDIVEEMPANVVRRILSQADPDMRKDINEILRYPENSAGSIMTTEYVSLRPGMTVEEAILRIRRTGVDKETIYTCYVTKNRTLIGLVSVKDLLLAQDDDETVDKIMETNVISVHTHTDQEEVARMFSKYNFLALPVVDTENRMVGIVTFDDAMDVMEDEATEDMEIMGGMTPSDKTYLRSSTFDL
;
A
#
# COMPACT_ATOMS: atom_id res chain seq x y z
N MET A 1 0.60 13.66 -13.07
CA MET A 1 2.07 13.88 -12.94
C MET A 1 2.38 15.26 -13.49
N PHE A 2 2.93 16.13 -12.66
CA PHE A 2 3.34 17.46 -13.10
C PHE A 2 4.57 17.32 -14.01
N ASP A 3 4.41 17.66 -15.29
CA ASP A 3 5.51 17.51 -16.27
C ASP A 3 6.58 18.60 -16.16
N HIS A 4 6.29 19.71 -15.45
CA HIS A 4 7.21 20.83 -15.30
C HIS A 4 6.97 21.59 -13.97
N GLN A 5 8.05 22.08 -13.35
CA GLN A 5 8.01 22.93 -12.16
C GLN A 5 7.07 24.15 -12.32
N GLU A 6 6.98 24.70 -13.54
CA GLU A 6 6.06 25.81 -13.84
C GLU A 6 4.57 25.45 -13.65
N GLU A 7 4.19 24.20 -13.90
CA GLU A 7 2.83 23.73 -13.69
C GLU A 7 2.51 23.58 -12.21
N LEU A 8 3.43 23.00 -11.44
CA LEU A 8 3.33 22.90 -9.98
C LEU A 8 3.19 24.28 -9.34
N ASP A 9 4.09 25.23 -9.68
CA ASP A 9 4.07 26.60 -9.17
C ASP A 9 2.72 27.29 -9.46
N GLN A 10 2.14 27.05 -10.64
CA GLN A 10 0.83 27.60 -11.01
C GLN A 10 -0.32 27.02 -10.16
N TYR A 11 -0.26 25.70 -9.84
CA TYR A 11 -1.24 25.10 -8.93
C TYR A 11 -1.10 25.68 -7.52
N LEU A 12 0.11 25.85 -7.00
CA LEU A 12 0.37 26.42 -5.68
C LEU A 12 -0.12 27.87 -5.59
N GLU A 13 0.16 28.72 -6.60
CA GLU A 13 -0.39 30.08 -6.65
C GLU A 13 -1.94 30.10 -6.63
N ASN A 14 -2.56 29.15 -7.33
CA ASN A 14 -4.02 29.03 -7.33
C ASN A 14 -4.56 28.58 -5.97
N ILE A 15 -3.92 27.59 -5.34
CA ILE A 15 -4.25 27.10 -3.98
C ILE A 15 -4.17 28.25 -2.97
N GLU A 16 -3.06 29.00 -2.93
CA GLU A 16 -2.90 30.16 -2.06
C GLU A 16 -3.98 31.21 -2.28
N ALA A 17 -4.31 31.54 -3.54
CA ALA A 17 -5.37 32.47 -3.87
C ALA A 17 -6.74 31.99 -3.39
N LEU A 18 -7.03 30.70 -3.51
CA LEU A 18 -8.29 30.11 -3.06
C LEU A 18 -8.37 30.07 -1.52
N ILE A 19 -7.29 29.75 -0.81
CA ILE A 19 -7.20 29.79 0.67
C ILE A 19 -7.45 31.24 1.14
N LYS A 20 -6.75 32.20 0.58
CA LYS A 20 -6.87 33.63 0.93
C LYS A 20 -8.30 34.15 0.75
N ASN A 21 -9.00 33.68 -0.26
CA ASN A 21 -10.38 34.03 -0.54
C ASN A 21 -11.40 33.12 0.15
N LYS A 22 -10.96 32.15 0.98
CA LYS A 22 -11.80 31.16 1.71
C LYS A 22 -12.72 30.36 0.76
N GLN A 23 -12.24 30.05 -0.43
CA GLN A 23 -13.01 29.32 -1.46
C GLN A 23 -12.78 27.81 -1.34
N TYR A 24 -13.02 27.24 -0.17
CA TYR A 24 -12.73 25.82 0.19
C TYR A 24 -13.46 24.81 -0.70
N ALA A 25 -14.68 25.14 -1.16
CA ALA A 25 -15.40 24.27 -2.09
C ALA A 25 -14.66 24.12 -3.43
N ARG A 26 -14.05 25.20 -3.93
CA ARG A 26 -13.25 25.16 -5.15
C ARG A 26 -11.93 24.44 -4.99
N LEU A 27 -11.30 24.54 -3.79
CA LEU A 27 -10.10 23.76 -3.46
C LEU A 27 -10.44 22.27 -3.51
N ARG A 28 -11.53 21.86 -2.88
CA ARG A 28 -11.99 20.47 -2.95
C ARG A 28 -12.26 20.03 -4.40
N ASP A 29 -12.98 20.85 -5.19
CA ASP A 29 -13.27 20.55 -6.59
C ASP A 29 -11.98 20.47 -7.44
N LEU A 30 -10.90 21.15 -7.04
CA LEU A 30 -9.58 21.10 -7.67
C LEU A 30 -8.92 19.74 -7.45
N PHE A 31 -8.98 19.21 -6.22
CA PHE A 31 -8.32 17.95 -5.85
C PHE A 31 -9.05 16.70 -6.36
N LEU A 32 -10.39 16.73 -6.43
CA LEU A 32 -11.19 15.54 -6.77
C LEU A 32 -10.79 14.80 -8.07
N PRO A 33 -10.36 15.47 -9.15
CA PRO A 33 -9.93 14.79 -10.38
C PRO A 33 -8.44 14.42 -10.43
N MET A 34 -7.67 14.72 -9.38
CA MET A 34 -6.22 14.51 -9.34
C MET A 34 -5.87 13.13 -8.75
N GLU A 35 -4.72 12.59 -9.14
CA GLU A 35 -4.17 11.38 -8.54
C GLU A 35 -3.66 11.65 -7.11
N PRO A 36 -3.74 10.68 -6.18
CA PRO A 36 -3.31 10.84 -4.80
C PRO A 36 -1.88 11.35 -4.65
N ALA A 37 -0.93 10.80 -5.38
CA ALA A 37 0.48 11.20 -5.35
C ALA A 37 0.68 12.68 -5.77
N ASP A 38 -0.07 13.16 -6.77
CA ASP A 38 -0.01 14.57 -7.19
C ASP A 38 -0.60 15.51 -6.12
N ILE A 39 -1.62 15.06 -5.39
CA ILE A 39 -2.20 15.81 -4.27
C ILE A 39 -1.21 15.85 -3.11
N ALA A 40 -0.59 14.73 -2.76
CA ALA A 40 0.41 14.66 -1.69
C ALA A 40 1.54 15.66 -1.94
N LEU A 41 2.12 15.65 -3.13
CA LEU A 41 3.13 16.61 -3.54
C LEU A 41 2.68 18.07 -3.37
N LEU A 42 1.44 18.41 -3.78
CA LEU A 42 0.90 19.76 -3.61
C LEU A 42 0.71 20.13 -2.14
N LEU A 43 0.33 19.19 -1.29
CA LEU A 43 0.16 19.41 0.14
C LEU A 43 1.51 19.69 0.82
N GLU A 44 2.54 18.96 0.46
CA GLU A 44 3.90 19.12 0.99
C GLU A 44 4.52 20.45 0.57
N GLU A 45 4.41 20.80 -0.71
CA GLU A 45 4.89 22.07 -1.23
C GLU A 45 4.11 23.29 -0.68
N ALA A 46 2.83 23.12 -0.32
CA ALA A 46 2.05 24.16 0.35
C ALA A 46 2.55 24.42 1.78
N GLY A 47 3.21 23.45 2.41
CA GLY A 47 3.90 23.57 3.69
C GLY A 47 3.03 23.23 4.91
N GLU A 48 3.70 23.14 6.06
CA GLU A 48 3.14 22.65 7.32
C GLU A 48 1.93 23.46 7.84
N GLU A 49 1.84 24.76 7.51
CA GLU A 49 0.74 25.62 8.00
C GLU A 49 -0.58 25.34 7.25
N GLU A 50 -0.53 25.12 5.95
CA GLU A 50 -1.67 24.93 5.06
C GLU A 50 -2.08 23.46 4.93
N MET A 51 -1.15 22.53 5.00
CA MET A 51 -1.36 21.11 4.79
C MET A 51 -2.53 20.53 5.61
N PRO A 52 -2.65 20.76 6.94
CA PRO A 52 -3.76 20.19 7.72
C PRO A 52 -5.14 20.73 7.29
N LEU A 53 -5.19 21.95 6.77
CA LEU A 53 -6.41 22.54 6.23
C LEU A 53 -6.78 21.89 4.90
N LEU A 54 -5.83 21.77 3.99
CA LEU A 54 -6.02 21.20 2.66
C LEU A 54 -6.41 19.72 2.77
N TYR A 55 -5.71 18.96 3.59
CA TYR A 55 -5.99 17.55 3.86
C TYR A 55 -7.44 17.32 4.32
N ARG A 56 -7.95 18.14 5.26
CA ARG A 56 -9.33 18.04 5.74
C ARG A 56 -10.42 18.38 4.70
N LEU A 57 -10.06 18.88 3.53
CA LEU A 57 -10.99 19.13 2.44
C LEU A 57 -11.23 17.87 1.58
N LEU A 58 -10.36 16.88 1.67
CA LEU A 58 -10.44 15.65 0.91
C LEU A 58 -11.58 14.75 1.40
N PRO A 59 -12.27 14.02 0.50
CA PRO A 59 -13.13 12.90 0.89
C PRO A 59 -12.32 11.82 1.62
N LYS A 60 -12.95 10.98 2.44
CA LYS A 60 -12.27 10.01 3.31
C LYS A 60 -11.38 9.05 2.53
N GLU A 61 -11.93 8.42 1.51
CA GLU A 61 -11.22 7.46 0.68
C GLU A 61 -9.99 8.11 0.04
N LEU A 62 -10.16 9.26 -0.63
CA LEU A 62 -9.06 10.01 -1.23
C LEU A 62 -8.06 10.52 -0.19
N ALA A 63 -8.52 10.88 1.02
CA ALA A 63 -7.65 11.34 2.10
C ALA A 63 -6.73 10.20 2.59
N ALA A 64 -7.21 8.96 2.66
CA ALA A 64 -6.39 7.81 3.03
C ALA A 64 -5.35 7.51 1.93
N GLU A 65 -5.75 7.47 0.67
CA GLU A 65 -4.83 7.29 -0.46
C GLU A 65 -3.74 8.38 -0.49
N VAL A 66 -4.11 9.66 -0.31
CA VAL A 66 -3.15 10.77 -0.22
C VAL A 66 -2.25 10.66 1.01
N PHE A 67 -2.76 10.13 2.13
CA PHE A 67 -2.00 9.99 3.37
C PHE A 67 -0.82 9.03 3.22
N VAL A 68 -1.00 7.94 2.50
CA VAL A 68 0.05 6.96 2.19
C VAL A 68 1.17 7.59 1.36
N GLU A 69 0.83 8.42 0.40
CA GLU A 69 1.78 9.10 -0.50
C GLU A 69 2.57 10.25 0.15
N LEU A 70 2.22 10.65 1.39
CA LEU A 70 2.94 11.71 2.12
C LEU A 70 4.24 11.17 2.73
N GLU A 71 5.25 12.03 2.84
CA GLU A 71 6.48 11.72 3.59
C GLU A 71 6.20 11.47 5.08
N SER A 72 7.01 10.63 5.73
CA SER A 72 6.88 10.25 7.14
C SER A 72 6.78 11.44 8.10
N ASP A 73 7.57 12.51 7.86
CA ASP A 73 7.53 13.72 8.67
C ASP A 73 6.16 14.42 8.56
N SER A 74 5.58 14.46 7.35
CA SER A 74 4.25 15.00 7.07
C SER A 74 3.14 14.15 7.68
N GLN A 75 3.25 12.83 7.57
CA GLN A 75 2.35 11.89 8.21
C GLN A 75 2.39 12.03 9.73
N GLU A 76 3.59 12.10 10.35
CA GLU A 76 3.73 12.32 11.80
C GLU A 76 3.06 13.63 12.22
N MET A 77 3.28 14.71 11.49
CA MET A 77 2.68 16.02 11.77
C MET A 77 1.14 15.93 11.72
N LEU A 78 0.58 15.33 10.69
CA LEU A 78 -0.86 15.15 10.55
C LEU A 78 -1.42 14.26 11.67
N ILE A 79 -0.80 13.11 11.95
CA ILE A 79 -1.21 12.22 13.05
C ILE A 79 -1.23 13.01 14.35
N ASN A 80 -0.20 13.79 14.67
CA ASN A 80 -0.14 14.58 15.88
C ASN A 80 -1.23 15.67 15.94
N GLY A 81 -1.64 16.20 14.79
CA GLY A 81 -2.70 17.21 14.66
C GLY A 81 -4.12 16.67 14.59
N PHE A 82 -4.32 15.37 14.34
CA PHE A 82 -5.63 14.74 14.25
C PHE A 82 -6.31 14.60 15.63
N SER A 83 -7.62 14.66 15.65
CA SER A 83 -8.41 14.09 16.74
C SER A 83 -8.38 12.56 16.69
N ASN A 84 -8.77 11.89 17.76
CA ASN A 84 -8.86 10.42 17.74
C ASN A 84 -9.85 9.90 16.70
N THR A 85 -10.90 10.67 16.40
CA THR A 85 -11.89 10.31 15.38
C THR A 85 -11.29 10.43 13.98
N GLU A 86 -10.58 11.53 13.69
CA GLU A 86 -9.92 11.71 12.40
C GLU A 86 -8.87 10.63 12.14
N LEU A 87 -8.03 10.34 13.14
CA LEU A 87 -7.02 9.27 13.01
C LEU A 87 -7.68 7.91 12.76
N LYS A 88 -8.76 7.60 13.51
CA LYS A 88 -9.49 6.36 13.28
C LYS A 88 -10.08 6.28 11.87
N GLU A 89 -10.66 7.38 11.38
CA GLU A 89 -11.24 7.45 10.03
C GLU A 89 -10.21 7.23 8.93
N VAL A 90 -8.97 7.67 9.11
CA VAL A 90 -7.87 7.38 8.20
C VAL A 90 -7.48 5.91 8.28
N LEU A 91 -7.24 5.39 9.50
CA LEU A 91 -6.84 4.00 9.70
C LEU A 91 -7.87 2.98 9.19
N ASP A 92 -9.17 3.29 9.29
CA ASP A 92 -10.25 2.42 8.83
C ASP A 92 -10.29 2.28 7.27
N GLU A 93 -9.63 3.18 6.53
CA GLU A 93 -9.56 3.18 5.06
C GLU A 93 -8.19 2.70 4.53
N LEU A 94 -7.16 2.55 5.39
CA LEU A 94 -5.83 2.07 4.98
C LEU A 94 -5.82 0.55 4.77
N TYR A 95 -5.03 0.10 3.82
CA TYR A 95 -4.65 -1.30 3.71
C TYR A 95 -3.63 -1.69 4.79
N LEU A 96 -3.47 -2.99 5.01
CA LEU A 96 -2.68 -3.50 6.13
C LEU A 96 -1.18 -3.22 5.97
N ASP A 97 -0.64 -3.40 4.78
CA ASP A 97 0.74 -3.11 4.40
C ASP A 97 1.07 -1.64 4.64
N ASP A 98 0.31 -0.71 4.06
CA ASP A 98 0.42 0.74 4.30
C ASP A 98 0.43 1.08 5.79
N ALA A 99 -0.47 0.46 6.55
CA ALA A 99 -0.54 0.70 7.99
C ALA A 99 0.67 0.15 8.74
N VAL A 100 1.31 -0.91 8.26
CA VAL A 100 2.55 -1.48 8.81
C VAL A 100 3.71 -0.54 8.50
N ASP A 101 3.87 -0.09 7.27
CA ASP A 101 4.95 0.79 6.84
C ASP A 101 4.92 2.11 7.61
N ILE A 102 3.73 2.72 7.75
CA ILE A 102 3.56 3.91 8.60
C ILE A 102 3.99 3.63 10.05
N VAL A 103 3.66 2.46 10.60
CA VAL A 103 4.03 2.11 11.99
C VAL A 103 5.53 1.88 12.12
N GLU A 104 6.21 1.30 11.14
CA GLU A 104 7.66 1.07 11.17
C GLU A 104 8.45 2.36 11.13
N GLU A 105 7.98 3.36 10.38
CA GLU A 105 8.64 4.65 10.24
C GLU A 105 8.36 5.64 11.40
N MET A 106 7.32 5.39 12.20
CA MET A 106 6.87 6.36 13.22
C MET A 106 7.59 6.24 14.57
N PRO A 107 7.81 7.37 15.27
CA PRO A 107 8.29 7.35 16.64
C PRO A 107 7.37 6.56 17.60
N ALA A 108 7.91 5.90 18.60
CA ALA A 108 7.20 5.01 19.52
C ALA A 108 5.97 5.62 20.24
N ASN A 109 5.89 6.93 20.39
CA ASN A 109 4.73 7.62 20.95
C ASN A 109 3.59 7.71 19.92
N VAL A 110 3.90 7.90 18.64
CA VAL A 110 2.95 7.93 17.52
C VAL A 110 2.45 6.52 17.25
N VAL A 111 3.32 5.52 17.18
CA VAL A 111 2.95 4.10 17.08
C VAL A 111 1.92 3.70 18.14
N ARG A 112 2.15 4.06 19.41
CA ARG A 112 1.18 3.77 20.48
C ARG A 112 -0.17 4.45 20.24
N ARG A 113 -0.16 5.64 19.66
CA ARG A 113 -1.38 6.37 19.35
C ARG A 113 -2.14 5.69 18.21
N ILE A 114 -1.45 5.34 17.10
CA ILE A 114 -2.01 4.59 15.98
C ILE A 114 -2.66 3.30 16.48
N LEU A 115 -1.89 2.44 17.15
CA LEU A 115 -2.37 1.16 17.65
C LEU A 115 -3.52 1.28 18.66
N SER A 116 -3.64 2.42 19.37
CA SER A 116 -4.78 2.64 20.28
C SER A 116 -6.08 3.01 19.57
N GLN A 117 -6.00 3.57 18.36
CA GLN A 117 -7.16 3.97 17.56
C GLN A 117 -7.54 2.91 16.51
N ALA A 118 -6.57 2.10 16.06
CA ALA A 118 -6.83 0.99 15.15
C ALA A 118 -7.83 0.00 15.74
N ASP A 119 -8.67 -0.57 14.89
CA ASP A 119 -9.60 -1.62 15.31
C ASP A 119 -8.85 -2.87 15.83
N PRO A 120 -9.50 -3.77 16.58
CA PRO A 120 -8.82 -4.92 17.19
C PRO A 120 -8.23 -5.92 16.19
N ASP A 121 -8.86 -6.08 15.02
CA ASP A 121 -8.40 -7.04 14.00
C ASP A 121 -7.18 -6.44 13.26
N MET A 122 -7.26 -5.20 12.78
CA MET A 122 -6.15 -4.48 12.18
C MET A 122 -4.93 -4.41 13.11
N ARG A 123 -5.13 -4.05 14.39
CA ARG A 123 -4.05 -4.03 15.38
C ARG A 123 -3.38 -5.39 15.57
N LYS A 124 -4.17 -6.46 15.56
CA LYS A 124 -3.66 -7.82 15.67
C LYS A 124 -2.82 -8.17 14.45
N ASP A 125 -3.30 -7.82 13.26
CA ASP A 125 -2.65 -8.15 11.99
C ASP A 125 -1.36 -7.32 11.80
N ILE A 126 -1.35 -6.02 12.14
CA ILE A 126 -0.12 -5.21 12.23
C ILE A 126 0.90 -5.88 13.16
N ASN A 127 0.50 -6.25 14.39
CA ASN A 127 1.40 -6.92 15.33
C ASN A 127 1.84 -8.33 14.89
N GLU A 128 1.15 -8.97 13.97
CA GLU A 128 1.55 -10.25 13.38
C GLU A 128 2.62 -10.01 12.32
N ILE A 129 2.46 -9.01 11.44
CA ILE A 129 3.44 -8.64 10.41
C ILE A 129 4.75 -8.18 11.03
N LEU A 130 4.71 -7.27 12.00
CA LEU A 130 5.88 -6.76 12.73
C LEU A 130 6.73 -7.81 13.48
N ARG A 131 6.33 -9.09 13.46
CA ARG A 131 7.14 -10.19 14.00
C ARG A 131 8.06 -10.84 12.98
N TYR A 132 7.80 -10.62 11.70
CA TYR A 132 8.69 -11.10 10.67
C TYR A 132 10.00 -10.29 10.69
N PRO A 133 11.11 -10.86 10.24
CA PRO A 133 12.35 -10.10 10.11
C PRO A 133 12.16 -8.92 9.16
N GLU A 134 12.71 -7.79 9.51
CA GLU A 134 12.86 -6.64 8.61
C GLU A 134 13.49 -7.10 7.28
N ASN A 135 13.17 -6.43 6.19
CA ASN A 135 13.66 -6.73 4.83
C ASN A 135 13.35 -8.17 4.36
N SER A 136 12.21 -8.71 4.75
CA SER A 136 11.75 -10.04 4.32
C SER A 136 10.40 -9.98 3.63
N ALA A 137 10.06 -11.00 2.82
CA ALA A 137 8.73 -11.12 2.22
C ALA A 137 7.59 -11.07 3.26
N GLY A 138 7.86 -11.44 4.49
CA GLY A 138 6.89 -11.40 5.58
C GLY A 138 6.66 -10.01 6.13
N SER A 139 7.64 -9.09 6.08
CA SER A 139 7.47 -7.70 6.53
C SER A 139 6.74 -6.84 5.51
N ILE A 140 6.93 -7.08 4.21
CA ILE A 140 6.32 -6.31 3.12
C ILE A 140 5.06 -6.98 2.54
N MET A 141 4.44 -7.95 3.20
CA MET A 141 3.25 -8.63 2.69
C MET A 141 1.97 -8.08 3.30
N THR A 142 0.89 -8.11 2.52
CA THR A 142 -0.47 -7.95 3.04
C THR A 142 -1.18 -9.28 3.23
N THR A 143 -2.13 -9.35 4.16
CA THR A 143 -3.02 -10.50 4.34
C THR A 143 -4.35 -10.33 3.58
N GLU A 144 -4.50 -9.25 2.86
CA GLU A 144 -5.74 -8.81 2.20
C GLU A 144 -5.89 -9.35 0.79
N TYR A 145 -5.88 -10.66 0.63
CA TYR A 145 -6.03 -11.37 -0.64
C TYR A 145 -7.33 -12.19 -0.73
N VAL A 146 -7.72 -12.54 -1.96
CA VAL A 146 -8.88 -13.42 -2.20
C VAL A 146 -8.44 -14.88 -2.19
N SER A 147 -8.99 -15.66 -1.25
CA SER A 147 -8.80 -17.12 -1.19
C SER A 147 -10.05 -17.84 -1.66
N LEU A 148 -9.86 -18.80 -2.58
CA LEU A 148 -10.88 -19.68 -3.12
C LEU A 148 -10.63 -21.13 -2.68
N ARG A 149 -11.68 -21.96 -2.74
CA ARG A 149 -11.57 -23.41 -2.49
C ARG A 149 -11.63 -24.17 -3.82
N PRO A 150 -10.91 -25.29 -3.98
CA PRO A 150 -10.84 -26.01 -5.24
C PRO A 150 -12.20 -26.53 -5.74
N GLY A 151 -13.10 -26.89 -4.84
CA GLY A 151 -14.43 -27.39 -5.20
C GLY A 151 -15.52 -26.32 -5.40
N MET A 152 -15.19 -25.05 -5.33
CA MET A 152 -16.11 -23.97 -5.70
C MET A 152 -16.35 -23.98 -7.20
N THR A 153 -17.60 -23.67 -7.64
CA THR A 153 -17.87 -23.39 -9.03
C THR A 153 -17.38 -21.99 -9.43
N VAL A 154 -17.28 -21.74 -10.72
CA VAL A 154 -16.94 -20.42 -11.28
C VAL A 154 -17.92 -19.35 -10.77
N GLU A 155 -19.24 -19.65 -10.78
CA GLU A 155 -20.26 -18.76 -10.25
C GLU A 155 -20.03 -18.44 -8.77
N GLU A 156 -19.79 -19.48 -7.95
CA GLU A 156 -19.53 -19.30 -6.51
C GLU A 156 -18.26 -18.47 -6.25
N ALA A 157 -17.21 -18.67 -7.07
CA ALA A 157 -15.97 -17.90 -6.98
C ALA A 157 -16.21 -16.41 -7.29
N ILE A 158 -16.93 -16.11 -8.38
CA ILE A 158 -17.28 -14.72 -8.75
C ILE A 158 -18.15 -14.07 -7.65
N LEU A 159 -19.14 -14.78 -7.12
CA LEU A 159 -19.97 -14.29 -6.03
C LEU A 159 -19.15 -14.02 -4.76
N ARG A 160 -18.16 -14.87 -4.48
CA ARG A 160 -17.23 -14.66 -3.36
C ARG A 160 -16.39 -13.39 -3.56
N ILE A 161 -15.79 -13.20 -4.75
CA ILE A 161 -15.01 -12.01 -5.09
C ILE A 161 -15.87 -10.74 -4.93
N ARG A 162 -17.08 -10.72 -5.48
CA ARG A 162 -17.99 -9.57 -5.35
C ARG A 162 -18.33 -9.20 -3.90
N ARG A 163 -18.38 -10.20 -3.02
CA ARG A 163 -18.74 -10.01 -1.62
C ARG A 163 -17.55 -9.60 -0.73
N THR A 164 -16.36 -10.11 -1.03
CA THR A 164 -15.19 -9.95 -0.15
C THR A 164 -14.07 -9.13 -0.77
N GLY A 165 -14.14 -8.80 -2.06
CA GLY A 165 -13.07 -8.13 -2.77
C GLY A 165 -12.99 -6.63 -2.52
N VAL A 166 -14.01 -6.04 -1.88
CA VAL A 166 -14.01 -4.61 -1.53
C VAL A 166 -12.94 -4.29 -0.47
N ASP A 167 -12.72 -5.27 0.43
CA ASP A 167 -11.76 -5.15 1.52
C ASP A 167 -10.47 -5.94 1.19
N LYS A 168 -10.08 -6.00 -0.08
CA LYS A 168 -8.88 -6.71 -0.52
C LYS A 168 -8.01 -5.82 -1.36
N GLU A 169 -6.72 -5.86 -1.08
CA GLU A 169 -5.68 -5.13 -1.79
C GLU A 169 -5.79 -5.33 -3.30
N THR A 170 -5.91 -6.56 -3.72
CA THR A 170 -6.16 -6.90 -5.12
C THR A 170 -7.08 -8.07 -5.30
N ILE A 171 -7.87 -8.03 -6.40
CA ILE A 171 -8.73 -9.14 -6.82
C ILE A 171 -8.27 -9.78 -8.14
N TYR A 172 -7.25 -9.22 -8.81
CA TYR A 172 -6.82 -9.69 -10.13
C TYR A 172 -6.37 -11.14 -10.13
N THR A 173 -5.72 -11.57 -9.03
CA THR A 173 -5.30 -12.95 -8.79
C THR A 173 -5.96 -13.48 -7.53
N CYS A 174 -6.66 -14.62 -7.66
CA CYS A 174 -7.26 -15.34 -6.55
C CYS A 174 -6.49 -16.61 -6.27
N TYR A 175 -6.22 -16.89 -5.01
CA TYR A 175 -5.37 -18.00 -4.58
C TYR A 175 -6.24 -19.19 -4.13
N VAL A 176 -5.96 -20.37 -4.70
CA VAL A 176 -6.71 -21.56 -4.37
C VAL A 176 -6.00 -22.30 -3.25
N THR A 177 -6.70 -22.44 -2.12
CA THR A 177 -6.14 -23.06 -0.93
C THR A 177 -6.95 -24.28 -0.48
N LYS A 178 -6.25 -25.32 0.01
CA LYS A 178 -6.85 -26.48 0.66
C LYS A 178 -6.23 -26.64 2.04
N ASN A 179 -7.03 -26.49 3.08
CA ASN A 179 -6.55 -26.49 4.48
C ASN A 179 -5.43 -25.46 4.71
N ARG A 180 -5.58 -24.26 4.15
CA ARG A 180 -4.60 -23.18 4.10
C ARG A 180 -3.39 -23.42 3.20
N THR A 181 -3.11 -24.63 2.74
CA THR A 181 -2.01 -24.90 1.81
C THR A 181 -2.34 -24.33 0.44
N LEU A 182 -1.43 -23.56 -0.14
CA LEU A 182 -1.53 -23.04 -1.50
C LEU A 182 -1.41 -24.18 -2.50
N ILE A 183 -2.41 -24.37 -3.36
CA ILE A 183 -2.46 -25.46 -4.35
C ILE A 183 -2.65 -24.98 -5.78
N GLY A 184 -2.96 -23.72 -5.97
CA GLY A 184 -3.17 -23.13 -7.29
C GLY A 184 -3.52 -21.66 -7.20
N LEU A 185 -3.64 -21.03 -8.36
CA LEU A 185 -4.18 -19.67 -8.52
C LEU A 185 -5.11 -19.63 -9.73
N VAL A 186 -6.01 -18.67 -9.75
CA VAL A 186 -6.87 -18.36 -10.89
C VAL A 186 -7.02 -16.85 -11.01
N SER A 187 -6.88 -16.33 -12.22
CA SER A 187 -7.13 -14.90 -12.43
C SER A 187 -8.64 -14.61 -12.54
N VAL A 188 -9.04 -13.39 -12.18
CA VAL A 188 -10.42 -12.94 -12.44
C VAL A 188 -10.75 -13.01 -13.91
N LYS A 189 -9.76 -12.78 -14.79
CA LYS A 189 -9.93 -12.95 -16.24
C LYS A 189 -10.34 -14.39 -16.61
N ASP A 190 -9.69 -15.39 -16.03
CA ASP A 190 -10.01 -16.80 -16.33
C ASP A 190 -11.41 -17.17 -15.84
N LEU A 191 -11.81 -16.69 -14.66
CA LEU A 191 -13.16 -16.85 -14.15
C LEU A 191 -14.21 -16.19 -15.06
N LEU A 192 -13.96 -14.97 -15.54
CA LEU A 192 -14.89 -14.26 -16.44
C LEU A 192 -14.97 -14.87 -17.85
N LEU A 193 -13.94 -15.57 -18.29
CA LEU A 193 -13.88 -16.20 -19.61
C LEU A 193 -14.21 -17.70 -19.56
N ALA A 194 -14.48 -18.27 -18.40
CA ALA A 194 -14.95 -19.64 -18.26
C ALA A 194 -16.26 -19.84 -19.05
N GLN A 195 -16.38 -20.97 -19.75
CA GLN A 195 -17.54 -21.25 -20.61
C GLN A 195 -18.70 -21.91 -19.85
N ASP A 196 -18.43 -22.46 -18.70
CA ASP A 196 -19.38 -23.16 -17.85
C ASP A 196 -19.27 -22.65 -16.41
N ASP A 197 -20.32 -21.99 -15.95
CA ASP A 197 -20.40 -21.41 -14.60
C ASP A 197 -20.44 -22.51 -13.50
N ASP A 198 -20.82 -23.74 -13.86
CA ASP A 198 -20.84 -24.92 -12.97
C ASP A 198 -19.47 -25.64 -12.93
N GLU A 199 -18.50 -25.25 -13.76
CA GLU A 199 -17.15 -25.81 -13.71
C GLU A 199 -16.47 -25.44 -12.41
N THR A 200 -15.70 -26.36 -11.81
CA THR A 200 -15.05 -26.15 -10.54
C THR A 200 -13.67 -25.51 -10.69
N VAL A 201 -13.29 -24.64 -9.73
CA VAL A 201 -12.04 -23.88 -9.73
C VAL A 201 -10.80 -24.76 -9.88
N ASP A 202 -10.79 -25.98 -9.32
CA ASP A 202 -9.68 -26.93 -9.43
C ASP A 202 -9.42 -27.43 -10.88
N LYS A 203 -10.38 -27.26 -11.79
CA LYS A 203 -10.19 -27.61 -13.19
C LYS A 203 -9.60 -26.49 -14.04
N ILE A 204 -9.81 -25.25 -13.63
CA ILE A 204 -9.37 -24.05 -14.37
C ILE A 204 -8.15 -23.38 -13.75
N MET A 205 -7.82 -23.69 -12.47
CA MET A 205 -6.69 -23.10 -11.79
C MET A 205 -5.35 -23.52 -12.39
N GLU A 206 -4.39 -22.61 -12.37
CA GLU A 206 -2.99 -22.92 -12.59
C GLU A 206 -2.39 -23.55 -11.33
N THR A 207 -1.73 -24.69 -11.48
CA THR A 207 -1.14 -25.46 -10.36
C THR A 207 0.36 -25.25 -10.18
N ASN A 208 1.03 -24.68 -11.21
CA ASN A 208 2.46 -24.35 -11.13
C ASN A 208 2.66 -22.96 -10.57
N VAL A 209 2.34 -22.79 -9.29
CA VAL A 209 2.38 -21.48 -8.62
C VAL A 209 3.80 -21.19 -8.15
N ILE A 210 4.31 -20.02 -8.55
CA ILE A 210 5.52 -19.44 -7.99
C ILE A 210 5.12 -18.75 -6.70
N SER A 211 5.80 -19.03 -5.59
CA SER A 211 5.58 -18.43 -4.27
C SER A 211 6.90 -18.21 -3.58
N VAL A 212 6.92 -17.32 -2.58
CA VAL A 212 8.07 -17.08 -1.70
C VAL A 212 7.75 -17.47 -0.27
N HIS A 213 8.79 -17.71 0.53
CA HIS A 213 8.63 -17.94 1.96
C HIS A 213 8.67 -16.61 2.72
N THR A 214 8.03 -16.56 3.89
CA THR A 214 8.01 -15.37 4.76
C THR A 214 9.39 -14.81 5.11
N HIS A 215 10.45 -15.62 5.05
CA HIS A 215 11.83 -15.23 5.35
C HIS A 215 12.67 -15.02 4.08
N THR A 216 12.05 -15.01 2.91
CA THR A 216 12.76 -14.68 1.67
C THR A 216 13.11 -13.20 1.72
N ASP A 217 14.32 -12.87 1.36
CA ASP A 217 14.83 -11.50 1.29
C ASP A 217 13.98 -10.65 0.32
N GLN A 218 13.65 -9.42 0.72
CA GLN A 218 12.78 -8.52 -0.07
C GLN A 218 13.36 -8.19 -1.46
N GLU A 219 14.69 -8.06 -1.57
CA GLU A 219 15.34 -7.81 -2.85
C GLU A 219 15.18 -9.00 -3.80
N GLU A 220 15.23 -10.25 -3.27
CA GLU A 220 14.93 -11.44 -4.07
C GLU A 220 13.48 -11.45 -4.54
N VAL A 221 12.54 -11.03 -3.68
CA VAL A 221 11.12 -10.87 -4.03
C VAL A 221 10.96 -9.85 -5.16
N ALA A 222 11.51 -8.65 -5.01
CA ALA A 222 11.45 -7.58 -6.00
C ALA A 222 12.04 -8.00 -7.37
N ARG A 223 13.15 -8.74 -7.36
CA ARG A 223 13.73 -9.32 -8.59
C ARG A 223 12.79 -10.33 -9.27
N MET A 224 11.97 -11.06 -8.52
CA MET A 224 10.98 -11.97 -9.08
C MET A 224 9.86 -11.23 -9.81
N PHE A 225 9.38 -10.09 -9.29
CA PHE A 225 8.43 -9.23 -9.98
C PHE A 225 8.97 -8.75 -11.33
N SER A 226 10.18 -8.21 -11.34
CA SER A 226 10.85 -7.78 -12.59
C SER A 226 11.04 -8.93 -13.59
N LYS A 227 11.33 -10.14 -13.11
CA LYS A 227 11.59 -11.30 -13.97
C LYS A 227 10.34 -11.91 -14.58
N TYR A 228 9.25 -11.96 -13.84
CA TYR A 228 8.04 -12.70 -14.21
C TYR A 228 6.84 -11.79 -14.54
N ASN A 229 6.96 -10.46 -14.34
CA ASN A 229 5.90 -9.47 -14.52
C ASN A 229 4.64 -9.81 -13.69
N PHE A 230 4.81 -10.17 -12.43
CA PHE A 230 3.70 -10.41 -11.52
C PHE A 230 2.98 -9.12 -11.15
N LEU A 231 1.69 -9.21 -10.84
CA LEU A 231 0.92 -8.16 -10.18
C LEU A 231 0.87 -8.38 -8.66
N ALA A 232 0.94 -9.64 -8.24
CA ALA A 232 1.04 -10.03 -6.84
C ALA A 232 1.72 -11.40 -6.75
N LEU A 233 2.47 -11.63 -5.66
CA LEU A 233 3.24 -12.85 -5.43
C LEU A 233 2.82 -13.47 -4.09
N PRO A 234 2.36 -14.74 -4.07
CA PRO A 234 1.91 -15.37 -2.83
C PRO A 234 3.08 -15.70 -1.89
N VAL A 235 2.88 -15.39 -0.62
CA VAL A 235 3.78 -15.69 0.48
C VAL A 235 3.28 -16.88 1.27
N VAL A 236 4.16 -17.85 1.54
CA VAL A 236 3.86 -19.07 2.29
C VAL A 236 4.79 -19.23 3.50
N ASP A 237 4.30 -19.92 4.53
CA ASP A 237 5.11 -20.30 5.67
C ASP A 237 5.93 -21.58 5.37
N THR A 238 6.70 -22.03 6.35
CA THR A 238 7.53 -23.24 6.26
C THR A 238 6.74 -24.53 6.04
N GLU A 239 5.43 -24.53 6.29
CA GLU A 239 4.51 -25.65 6.06
C GLU A 239 3.75 -25.51 4.73
N ASN A 240 4.17 -24.54 3.89
CA ASN A 240 3.53 -24.21 2.60
C ASN A 240 2.08 -23.72 2.74
N ARG A 241 1.73 -23.16 3.90
CA ARG A 241 0.44 -22.51 4.11
C ARG A 241 0.54 -21.07 3.64
N MET A 242 -0.45 -20.63 2.89
CA MET A 242 -0.55 -19.26 2.44
C MET A 242 -0.80 -18.33 3.62
N VAL A 243 0.02 -17.30 3.76
CA VAL A 243 -0.03 -16.32 4.84
C VAL A 243 -0.31 -14.90 4.34
N GLY A 244 0.11 -14.57 3.13
CA GLY A 244 -0.08 -13.24 2.55
C GLY A 244 0.24 -13.19 1.06
N ILE A 245 0.28 -12.00 0.54
CA ILE A 245 0.80 -11.66 -0.80
C ILE A 245 1.70 -10.43 -0.67
N VAL A 246 2.67 -10.31 -1.55
CA VAL A 246 3.36 -9.04 -1.85
C VAL A 246 2.77 -8.51 -3.14
N THR A 247 2.51 -7.22 -3.23
CA THR A 247 1.97 -6.57 -4.42
C THR A 247 3.07 -5.99 -5.30
N PHE A 248 2.72 -5.46 -6.45
CA PHE A 248 3.70 -4.92 -7.40
C PHE A 248 4.27 -3.58 -6.93
N ASP A 249 3.45 -2.74 -6.33
CA ASP A 249 3.81 -1.44 -5.75
C ASP A 249 4.85 -1.62 -4.64
N ASP A 250 4.58 -2.43 -3.60
CA ASP A 250 5.56 -2.74 -2.55
C ASP A 250 6.91 -3.26 -3.12
N ALA A 251 6.82 -4.11 -4.14
CA ALA A 251 8.04 -4.61 -4.79
C ALA A 251 8.80 -3.53 -5.56
N MET A 252 8.11 -2.49 -6.06
CA MET A 252 8.73 -1.33 -6.71
C MET A 252 9.41 -0.43 -5.70
N ASP A 253 8.79 -0.19 -4.53
CA ASP A 253 9.36 0.60 -3.46
C ASP A 253 10.63 -0.04 -2.92
N VAL A 254 10.62 -1.35 -2.67
CA VAL A 254 11.85 -2.11 -2.34
C VAL A 254 12.93 -1.94 -3.41
N MET A 255 12.59 -1.94 -4.71
CA MET A 255 13.59 -1.75 -5.77
C MET A 255 14.18 -0.34 -5.77
N GLU A 256 13.40 0.68 -5.43
CA GLU A 256 13.86 2.07 -5.35
C GLU A 256 14.78 2.27 -4.12
N ASP A 257 14.41 1.73 -2.98
CA ASP A 257 15.19 1.80 -1.74
C ASP A 257 16.53 1.09 -1.89
N GLU A 258 16.55 -0.14 -2.40
CA GLU A 258 17.78 -0.90 -2.66
C GLU A 258 18.69 -0.18 -3.69
N ALA A 259 18.10 0.45 -4.72
CA ALA A 259 18.88 1.21 -5.69
C ALA A 259 19.50 2.47 -5.05
N THR A 260 18.81 3.10 -4.13
CA THR A 260 19.28 4.27 -3.37
C THR A 260 20.40 3.87 -2.43
N GLU A 261 20.23 2.78 -1.65
CA GLU A 261 21.27 2.24 -0.77
C GLU A 261 22.54 1.88 -1.54
N ASP A 262 22.42 1.21 -2.67
CA ASP A 262 23.54 0.88 -3.55
C ASP A 262 24.29 2.14 -4.04
N MET A 263 23.57 3.21 -4.38
CA MET A 263 24.18 4.48 -4.81
C MET A 263 24.92 5.17 -3.65
N GLU A 264 24.39 5.16 -2.45
CA GLU A 264 25.00 5.71 -1.25
C GLU A 264 26.31 4.98 -0.89
N ILE A 265 26.26 3.64 -0.90
CA ILE A 265 27.44 2.79 -0.67
C ILE A 265 28.52 3.07 -1.73
N MET A 266 28.14 3.18 -3.01
CA MET A 266 29.09 3.52 -4.10
C MET A 266 29.65 4.93 -3.95
N GLY A 267 28.88 5.87 -3.42
CA GLY A 267 29.29 7.23 -3.07
C GLY A 267 30.22 7.30 -1.85
N GLY A 268 30.38 6.19 -1.11
CA GLY A 268 31.15 6.14 0.13
C GLY A 268 30.41 6.78 1.32
N MET A 269 29.11 6.94 1.19
CA MET A 269 28.19 7.39 2.26
C MET A 269 27.74 6.21 3.12
N THR A 270 27.33 6.48 4.34
CA THR A 270 26.63 5.48 5.16
C THR A 270 25.17 5.46 4.70
N PRO A 271 24.58 4.28 4.41
CA PRO A 271 23.17 4.21 4.06
C PRO A 271 22.30 4.96 5.06
N SER A 272 21.38 5.76 4.57
CA SER A 272 20.42 6.49 5.37
C SER A 272 19.00 6.03 5.02
N ASP A 273 18.10 6.04 5.99
CA ASP A 273 16.68 5.70 5.78
C ASP A 273 15.94 6.76 4.94
N LYS A 274 16.66 7.75 4.40
CA LYS A 274 16.10 8.80 3.54
C LYS A 274 16.55 8.58 2.10
N THR A 275 15.61 8.65 1.16
CA THR A 275 15.92 8.58 -0.27
C THR A 275 16.91 9.69 -0.69
N TYR A 276 17.81 9.39 -1.62
CA TYR A 276 18.87 10.32 -2.09
C TYR A 276 18.36 11.70 -2.52
N LEU A 277 17.16 11.75 -3.12
CA LEU A 277 16.53 13.00 -3.57
C LEU A 277 15.95 13.83 -2.42
N ARG A 278 15.81 13.23 -1.23
CA ARG A 278 15.22 13.85 -0.03
C ARG A 278 16.26 14.21 1.02
N SER A 279 17.55 13.85 0.80
CA SER A 279 18.64 14.20 1.71
C SER A 279 19.00 15.68 1.59
N SER A 280 18.99 16.38 2.71
CA SER A 280 19.45 17.77 2.77
C SER A 280 20.94 17.84 2.43
N THR A 281 21.39 18.92 1.76
CA THR A 281 22.81 19.20 1.49
C THR A 281 23.69 19.29 2.73
N PHE A 282 23.14 19.18 3.93
CA PHE A 282 23.85 19.13 5.21
C PHE A 282 23.92 17.71 5.80
N ASP A 283 23.19 16.74 5.26
CA ASP A 283 23.20 15.32 5.68
C ASP A 283 24.12 14.49 4.75
N LEU A 284 24.65 15.10 3.71
CA LEU A 284 25.69 14.59 2.78
C LEU A 284 27.06 15.16 3.23
#